data_8058ba30a06d24141a53801b146a929e
#
_entry.id   8058ba30a06d24141a53801b146a929e
#
_cell.length_a   1.000
_cell.length_b   1.000
_cell.length_c   1.000
_cell.angle_alpha   90.00
_cell.angle_beta   90.00
_cell.angle_gamma   90.00
#
_symmetry.space_group_name_H-M   'P 1'
#
loop_
_entity.id
_entity.type
_entity.pdbx_description
1 polymer ?
#
loop_
_entity_poly.entity_id
_entity_poly.type
_entity_poly.pdbx_seq_one_letter_code
_entity_poly.pdbx_strand_id
1 'polypeptide(L)'
;ENRRFLWLHTPRYGIMEKINLTGVSGWTDKKSCWTMKQSKPPLPVRSGPQKRCWPTITYCGKCYACRCGHHNVCRELKVLGCIVDGIFQEYVVMPRSQVYEYDASKMTYQQAALCEPFTIGLQANWRGDVRPGDVVLVHGGGPIGLIVANIAKSRGATVIVSEPNESRLAMAKDFGADYSINPLKEDLDAFINKLTDGEGVNVIFEAAGVPALLAHATSQLSPAGRLVAMTFGKEPIPVNFKEINAKELTILGTRHQYQKFPEVVKILPDHLKEVDEITTHVFKAEDFQKAFDTLADRNSGAGKVVLTFA
;
A
#
# COMPACT_ATOMS: atom_id res chain seq x y z
N GLU A 1 11.12 21.66 -18.41
CA GLU A 1 10.99 21.63 -16.91
C GLU A 1 10.75 20.19 -16.50
N ASN A 2 11.83 19.49 -16.09
CA ASN A 2 11.78 18.09 -15.67
C ASN A 2 11.49 18.01 -14.16
N ARG A 3 10.23 18.11 -13.75
CA ARG A 3 9.85 17.86 -12.35
C ARG A 3 9.71 16.36 -12.12
N ARG A 4 10.30 15.83 -11.03
CA ARG A 4 10.26 14.43 -10.62
C ARG A 4 9.53 14.34 -9.29
N PHE A 5 8.73 13.29 -9.09
CA PHE A 5 7.86 13.15 -7.94
C PHE A 5 8.09 11.83 -7.23
N LEU A 6 8.05 11.89 -5.93
CA LEU A 6 8.13 10.74 -5.04
C LEU A 6 7.23 10.94 -3.84
N TRP A 7 6.74 9.87 -3.25
CA TRP A 7 5.89 9.95 -2.08
C TRP A 7 6.54 9.31 -0.85
N LEU A 8 6.11 9.75 0.33
CA LEU A 8 6.53 9.25 1.62
C LEU A 8 5.49 8.28 2.18
N HIS A 9 5.93 7.15 2.69
CA HIS A 9 5.08 6.19 3.38
C HIS A 9 5.35 6.30 4.88
N THR A 10 4.31 6.51 5.70
CA THR A 10 4.44 6.36 7.14
C THR A 10 4.52 4.88 7.48
N PRO A 11 5.60 4.40 8.09
CA PRO A 11 5.56 3.13 8.74
C PRO A 11 4.93 3.32 10.12
N ARG A 12 3.72 2.86 10.33
CA ARG A 12 3.19 2.59 11.67
C ARG A 12 3.93 1.44 12.38
N TYR A 13 4.98 0.93 11.78
CA TYR A 13 5.65 -0.30 12.19
C TYR A 13 7.14 -0.06 12.28
N GLY A 14 7.65 0.16 13.46
CA GLY A 14 8.96 -0.03 14.07
C GLY A 14 10.25 -0.16 13.25
N ILE A 15 10.24 0.09 11.96
CA ILE A 15 11.40 -0.01 11.07
C ILE A 15 12.08 1.37 10.86
N MET A 16 11.41 2.48 11.21
CA MET A 16 11.97 3.83 11.05
C MET A 16 12.58 4.44 12.32
N GLU A 17 12.77 3.70 13.39
CA GLU A 17 13.46 4.24 14.59
C GLU A 17 14.94 4.57 14.38
N LYS A 18 15.54 4.23 13.22
CA LYS A 18 16.94 4.56 12.91
C LYS A 18 17.16 4.85 11.43
N ILE A 19 16.46 5.82 10.86
CA ILE A 19 17.06 6.54 9.74
C ILE A 19 17.99 7.57 10.38
N ASN A 20 19.27 7.22 10.42
CA ASN A 20 20.30 8.14 10.85
C ASN A 20 20.46 9.19 9.74
N LEU A 21 19.72 10.31 9.87
CA LEU A 21 19.76 11.44 8.93
C LEU A 21 21.16 12.10 8.83
N THR A 22 22.15 11.63 9.61
CA THR A 22 23.52 12.08 9.48
C THR A 22 24.18 11.65 8.16
N GLY A 23 23.57 10.75 7.37
CA GLY A 23 23.99 10.40 6.01
C GLY A 23 23.53 11.37 4.92
N VAL A 24 22.67 12.33 5.24
CA VAL A 24 22.15 13.32 4.27
C VAL A 24 23.18 14.44 3.98
N SER A 25 24.25 14.56 4.77
CA SER A 25 25.35 15.50 4.52
C SER A 25 26.21 15.17 3.28
N GLY A 26 25.94 14.06 2.58
CA GLY A 26 26.66 13.61 1.39
C GLY A 26 26.04 14.01 0.04
N TRP A 27 25.17 15.01 -0.01
CA TRP A 27 24.54 15.47 -1.25
C TRP A 27 25.49 16.04 -2.30
N THR A 28 26.76 16.23 -1.95
CA THR A 28 27.79 16.79 -2.85
C THR A 28 28.68 15.73 -3.51
N ASP A 29 28.59 14.45 -3.15
CA ASP A 29 29.50 13.45 -3.70
C ASP A 29 28.85 12.60 -4.79
N LYS A 30 29.12 12.92 -6.05
CA LYS A 30 28.69 12.23 -7.28
C LYS A 30 29.15 10.77 -7.38
N LYS A 31 29.78 10.19 -6.36
CA LYS A 31 30.45 8.87 -6.42
C LYS A 31 29.71 7.71 -5.76
N SER A 32 28.57 7.91 -5.08
CA SER A 32 27.79 6.81 -4.50
C SER A 32 26.74 6.23 -5.46
N CYS A 33 27.07 6.17 -6.76
CA CYS A 33 26.24 5.46 -7.72
C CYS A 33 26.45 3.94 -7.56
N TRP A 34 25.46 3.23 -7.10
CA TRP A 34 25.49 1.77 -7.01
C TRP A 34 25.66 1.16 -8.40
N THR A 35 26.87 0.66 -8.69
CA THR A 35 27.12 -0.19 -9.85
C THR A 35 26.62 -1.59 -9.55
N MET A 36 25.37 -1.91 -9.87
CA MET A 36 25.01 -3.31 -10.10
C MET A 36 25.87 -3.81 -11.28
N LYS A 37 26.63 -4.89 -11.10
CA LYS A 37 27.21 -5.63 -12.22
C LYS A 37 26.05 -6.17 -13.07
N GLN A 38 25.66 -5.45 -14.09
CA GLN A 38 24.68 -5.85 -15.07
C GLN A 38 25.38 -6.50 -16.24
N SER A 39 24.84 -7.58 -16.74
CA SER A 39 25.29 -8.24 -17.98
C SER A 39 25.03 -7.41 -19.25
N LYS A 40 24.34 -6.27 -19.13
CA LYS A 40 24.16 -5.27 -20.20
C LYS A 40 24.19 -3.87 -19.59
N PRO A 41 24.83 -2.88 -20.26
CA PRO A 41 24.84 -1.50 -19.78
C PRO A 41 23.41 -0.96 -19.69
N PRO A 42 23.10 -0.13 -18.67
CA PRO A 42 21.82 0.53 -18.57
C PRO A 42 21.64 1.41 -19.81
N LEU A 43 20.49 1.29 -20.46
CA LEU A 43 20.15 2.23 -21.53
C LEU A 43 20.03 3.63 -20.93
N PRO A 44 20.66 4.65 -21.52
CA PRO A 44 20.50 6.01 -21.07
C PRO A 44 18.99 6.35 -21.10
N VAL A 45 18.48 6.85 -19.98
CA VAL A 45 17.13 7.40 -19.91
C VAL A 45 17.13 8.67 -20.76
N ARG A 46 16.75 8.55 -22.04
CA ARG A 46 16.57 9.72 -22.88
C ARG A 46 15.50 10.61 -22.26
N SER A 47 15.75 11.88 -22.17
CA SER A 47 14.80 12.95 -21.88
C SER A 47 13.76 13.00 -23.03
N GLY A 48 12.74 12.15 -22.93
CA GLY A 48 11.60 12.13 -23.83
C GLY A 48 10.31 12.39 -23.05
N PRO A 49 9.16 12.63 -23.71
CA PRO A 49 7.89 12.92 -23.04
C PRO A 49 7.31 11.71 -22.29
N GLN A 50 7.99 10.56 -22.33
CA GLN A 50 7.54 9.35 -21.64
C GLN A 50 7.83 9.45 -20.15
N LYS A 51 6.76 9.56 -19.39
CA LYS A 51 6.77 9.57 -17.94
C LYS A 51 6.80 8.13 -17.41
N ARG A 52 7.46 7.91 -16.27
CA ARG A 52 7.73 6.56 -15.75
C ARG A 52 7.51 6.48 -14.25
N CYS A 53 7.06 5.31 -13.81
CA CYS A 53 7.01 4.91 -12.42
C CYS A 53 7.71 3.55 -12.22
N TRP A 54 8.04 3.21 -10.99
CA TRP A 54 8.77 1.99 -10.64
C TRP A 54 8.47 1.52 -9.22
N PRO A 55 8.63 0.21 -8.94
CA PRO A 55 8.48 -0.34 -7.61
C PRO A 55 9.66 0.04 -6.69
N THR A 56 9.41 0.00 -5.40
CA THR A 56 10.41 0.28 -4.37
C THR A 56 11.18 -0.96 -3.93
N ILE A 57 11.08 -2.08 -4.65
CA ILE A 57 11.73 -3.35 -4.30
C ILE A 57 12.57 -3.91 -5.44
N THR A 58 13.67 -4.58 -5.08
CA THR A 58 14.43 -5.43 -5.98
C THR A 58 14.60 -6.83 -5.38
N TYR A 59 14.81 -7.84 -6.24
CA TYR A 59 14.79 -9.25 -5.84
C TYR A 59 15.82 -10.08 -6.62
N CYS A 60 16.19 -11.26 -6.10
CA CYS A 60 17.26 -12.09 -6.68
C CYS A 60 16.84 -12.92 -7.92
N GLY A 61 15.55 -13.16 -8.14
CA GLY A 61 15.03 -13.95 -9.26
C GLY A 61 15.21 -15.47 -9.15
N LYS A 62 15.97 -15.99 -8.16
CA LYS A 62 16.39 -17.41 -8.11
C LYS A 62 15.97 -18.20 -6.86
N CYS A 63 15.60 -17.53 -5.75
CA CYS A 63 15.16 -18.21 -4.53
C CYS A 63 13.79 -18.87 -4.71
N TYR A 64 13.37 -19.71 -3.74
CA TYR A 64 12.07 -20.39 -3.79
C TYR A 64 10.91 -19.43 -4.06
N ALA A 65 10.79 -18.36 -3.28
CA ALA A 65 9.74 -17.37 -3.46
C ALA A 65 9.73 -16.79 -4.88
N CYS A 66 10.90 -16.43 -5.43
CA CYS A 66 11.00 -15.92 -6.79
C CYS A 66 10.58 -16.97 -7.84
N ARG A 67 10.98 -18.23 -7.69
CA ARG A 67 10.56 -19.31 -8.61
C ARG A 67 9.08 -19.60 -8.58
N CYS A 68 8.43 -19.35 -7.41
CA CYS A 68 6.97 -19.47 -7.25
C CYS A 68 6.20 -18.19 -7.60
N GLY A 69 6.85 -17.15 -8.18
CA GLY A 69 6.18 -15.91 -8.57
C GLY A 69 5.93 -14.92 -7.41
N HIS A 70 6.50 -15.16 -6.22
CA HIS A 70 6.36 -14.29 -5.05
C HIS A 70 7.62 -13.45 -4.80
N HIS A 71 8.04 -12.67 -5.79
CA HIS A 71 9.28 -11.87 -5.74
C HIS A 71 9.27 -10.83 -4.60
N ASN A 72 8.10 -10.35 -4.24
CA ASN A 72 7.86 -9.40 -3.14
C ASN A 72 8.24 -9.94 -1.74
N VAL A 73 8.44 -11.23 -1.60
CA VAL A 73 8.95 -11.91 -0.39
C VAL A 73 10.24 -12.67 -0.66
N CYS A 74 11.06 -12.16 -1.58
CA CYS A 74 12.37 -12.72 -1.92
C CYS A 74 13.25 -12.81 -0.66
N ARG A 75 14.04 -13.91 -0.56
CA ARG A 75 15.00 -14.08 0.54
C ARG A 75 16.06 -12.95 0.57
N GLU A 76 16.44 -12.42 -0.59
CA GLU A 76 17.38 -11.32 -0.76
C GLU A 76 16.66 -10.03 -1.16
N LEU A 77 15.44 -9.84 -0.61
CA LEU A 77 14.64 -8.64 -0.90
C LEU A 77 15.38 -7.38 -0.46
N LYS A 78 15.50 -6.42 -1.36
CA LYS A 78 15.98 -5.08 -1.06
C LYS A 78 14.82 -4.11 -1.23
N VAL A 79 14.56 -3.33 -0.19
CA VAL A 79 13.55 -2.28 -0.19
C VAL A 79 14.27 -0.95 -0.25
N LEU A 80 14.06 -0.22 -1.34
CA LEU A 80 14.69 1.08 -1.58
C LEU A 80 14.18 2.09 -0.54
N GLY A 81 15.11 2.78 0.10
CA GLY A 81 14.81 3.72 1.18
C GLY A 81 14.62 3.11 2.57
N CYS A 82 14.67 1.76 2.70
CA CYS A 82 14.54 1.06 3.99
C CYS A 82 15.73 0.14 4.28
N ILE A 83 16.09 -0.72 3.34
CA ILE A 83 17.17 -1.72 3.49
C ILE A 83 18.42 -1.28 2.73
N VAL A 84 18.24 -0.56 1.64
CA VAL A 84 19.29 0.04 0.82
C VAL A 84 18.90 1.48 0.51
N ASP A 85 19.86 2.26 -0.05
CA ASP A 85 19.61 3.65 -0.41
C ASP A 85 18.35 3.82 -1.23
N GLY A 86 17.63 4.90 -0.93
CA GLY A 86 16.33 5.20 -1.54
C GLY A 86 16.44 5.94 -2.86
N ILE A 87 15.29 6.34 -3.34
CA ILE A 87 15.10 7.00 -4.63
C ILE A 87 14.79 8.52 -4.48
N PHE A 88 14.95 9.09 -3.29
CA PHE A 88 14.88 10.53 -3.05
C PHE A 88 16.16 11.21 -3.54
N GLN A 89 16.36 11.25 -4.84
CA GLN A 89 17.54 11.77 -5.50
C GLN A 89 17.22 12.20 -6.94
N GLU A 90 18.04 13.07 -7.51
CA GLU A 90 17.85 13.57 -8.89
C GLU A 90 17.93 12.46 -9.94
N TYR A 91 18.79 11.48 -9.72
CA TYR A 91 19.04 10.37 -10.65
C TYR A 91 19.03 9.04 -9.92
N VAL A 92 18.34 8.07 -10.49
CA VAL A 92 18.28 6.70 -9.97
C VAL A 92 18.55 5.70 -11.10
N VAL A 93 19.32 4.66 -10.80
CA VAL A 93 19.53 3.53 -11.72
C VAL A 93 18.59 2.40 -11.35
N MET A 94 17.71 2.02 -12.29
CA MET A 94 16.73 0.97 -12.11
C MET A 94 16.84 -0.09 -13.21
N PRO A 95 16.61 -1.40 -12.90
CA PRO A 95 16.47 -2.42 -13.93
C PRO A 95 15.36 -2.03 -14.93
N ARG A 96 15.64 -2.11 -16.23
CA ARG A 96 14.65 -1.75 -17.27
C ARG A 96 13.32 -2.52 -17.12
N SER A 97 13.39 -3.77 -16.67
CA SER A 97 12.23 -4.62 -16.41
C SER A 97 11.34 -4.14 -15.24
N GLN A 98 11.82 -3.20 -14.45
CA GLN A 98 11.09 -2.61 -13.32
C GLN A 98 10.71 -1.14 -13.56
N VAL A 99 10.84 -0.65 -14.78
CA VAL A 99 10.44 0.70 -15.17
C VAL A 99 9.21 0.62 -16.05
N TYR A 100 8.13 1.24 -15.61
CA TYR A 100 6.82 1.22 -16.27
C TYR A 100 6.48 2.60 -16.81
N GLU A 101 6.08 2.66 -18.06
CA GLU A 101 5.63 3.89 -18.70
C GLU A 101 4.14 4.10 -18.43
N TYR A 102 3.75 5.34 -18.21
CA TYR A 102 2.35 5.74 -18.09
C TYR A 102 2.00 6.88 -19.02
N ASP A 103 0.73 7.02 -19.32
CA ASP A 103 0.21 8.05 -20.21
C ASP A 103 0.20 9.41 -19.51
N ALA A 104 1.10 10.28 -19.94
CA ALA A 104 1.26 11.61 -19.37
C ALA A 104 0.11 12.58 -19.71
N SER A 105 -0.76 12.23 -20.64
CA SER A 105 -1.98 12.99 -20.92
C SER A 105 -3.11 12.68 -19.93
N LYS A 106 -3.03 11.53 -19.25
CA LYS A 106 -4.05 11.05 -18.33
C LYS A 106 -3.71 11.28 -16.85
N MET A 107 -2.44 11.36 -16.50
CA MET A 107 -2.00 11.52 -15.11
C MET A 107 -0.87 12.54 -14.99
N THR A 108 -0.94 13.38 -13.98
CA THR A 108 0.19 14.22 -13.55
C THR A 108 1.28 13.37 -12.89
N TYR A 109 2.46 13.95 -12.65
CA TYR A 109 3.52 13.28 -11.86
C TYR A 109 3.09 12.98 -10.42
N GLN A 110 2.38 13.92 -9.80
CA GLN A 110 1.87 13.76 -8.44
C GLN A 110 0.91 12.57 -8.35
N GLN A 111 -0.03 12.47 -9.28
CA GLN A 111 -0.95 11.36 -9.36
C GLN A 111 -0.23 10.03 -9.64
N ALA A 112 0.73 10.02 -10.56
CA ALA A 112 1.50 8.82 -10.87
C ALA A 112 2.40 8.34 -9.71
N ALA A 113 2.77 9.23 -8.77
CA ALA A 113 3.46 8.83 -7.55
C ALA A 113 2.60 7.87 -6.70
N LEU A 114 1.27 7.94 -6.81
CA LEU A 114 0.34 7.05 -6.10
C LEU A 114 0.20 5.66 -6.75
N CYS A 115 0.82 5.41 -7.91
CA CYS A 115 0.84 4.07 -8.50
C CYS A 115 1.33 3.02 -7.49
N GLU A 116 2.40 3.32 -6.72
CA GLU A 116 2.94 2.32 -5.79
C GLU A 116 1.95 1.94 -4.70
N PRO A 117 1.33 2.87 -3.91
CA PRO A 117 0.34 2.48 -2.91
C PRO A 117 -0.89 1.78 -3.50
N PHE A 118 -1.31 2.14 -4.70
CA PHE A 118 -2.39 1.41 -5.37
C PHE A 118 -1.97 -0.01 -5.75
N THR A 119 -0.69 -0.27 -6.06
CA THR A 119 -0.21 -1.65 -6.25
C THR A 119 -0.31 -2.48 -4.97
N ILE A 120 -0.18 -1.86 -3.78
CA ILE A 120 -0.37 -2.55 -2.50
C ILE A 120 -1.84 -2.98 -2.33
N GLY A 121 -2.79 -2.09 -2.65
CA GLY A 121 -4.22 -2.42 -2.65
C GLY A 121 -4.56 -3.53 -3.63
N LEU A 122 -4.03 -3.47 -4.87
CA LEU A 122 -4.18 -4.54 -5.86
C LEU A 122 -3.61 -5.87 -5.37
N GLN A 123 -2.43 -5.85 -4.76
CA GLN A 123 -1.79 -7.04 -4.20
C GLN A 123 -2.62 -7.65 -3.07
N ALA A 124 -3.13 -6.83 -2.16
CA ALA A 124 -3.97 -7.29 -1.05
C ALA A 124 -5.26 -7.95 -1.58
N ASN A 125 -5.96 -7.27 -2.48
CA ASN A 125 -7.19 -7.79 -3.10
C ASN A 125 -6.95 -9.07 -3.90
N TRP A 126 -5.81 -9.18 -4.60
CA TRP A 126 -5.41 -10.42 -5.28
C TRP A 126 -5.14 -11.54 -4.27
N ARG A 127 -4.47 -11.25 -3.14
CA ARG A 127 -4.24 -12.23 -2.06
C ARG A 127 -5.54 -12.70 -1.44
N GLY A 128 -6.47 -11.78 -1.20
CA GLY A 128 -7.80 -12.07 -0.66
C GLY A 128 -8.74 -12.70 -1.68
N ASP A 129 -8.32 -12.83 -2.94
CA ASP A 129 -9.15 -13.35 -4.04
C ASP A 129 -10.55 -12.72 -4.05
N VAL A 130 -10.60 -11.38 -3.94
CA VAL A 130 -11.85 -10.62 -3.91
C VAL A 130 -12.61 -10.81 -5.22
N ARG A 131 -13.88 -11.21 -5.11
CA ARG A 131 -14.77 -11.53 -6.23
C ARG A 131 -16.00 -10.64 -6.22
N PRO A 132 -16.66 -10.47 -7.37
CA PRO A 132 -17.98 -9.83 -7.41
C PRO A 132 -18.97 -10.53 -6.47
N GLY A 133 -19.70 -9.76 -5.68
CA GLY A 133 -20.67 -10.25 -4.70
C GLY A 133 -20.07 -10.60 -3.32
N ASP A 134 -18.75 -10.58 -3.14
CA ASP A 134 -18.17 -10.70 -1.78
C ASP A 134 -18.62 -9.53 -0.89
N VAL A 135 -18.86 -9.79 0.38
CA VAL A 135 -18.91 -8.79 1.43
C VAL A 135 -17.52 -8.67 2.04
N VAL A 136 -16.94 -7.49 1.92
CA VAL A 136 -15.56 -7.19 2.33
C VAL A 136 -15.55 -6.25 3.51
N LEU A 137 -14.84 -6.62 4.58
CA LEU A 137 -14.58 -5.75 5.72
C LEU A 137 -13.12 -5.28 5.68
N VAL A 138 -12.92 -3.97 5.76
CA VAL A 138 -11.59 -3.34 5.91
C VAL A 138 -11.49 -2.74 7.31
N HIS A 139 -10.65 -3.32 8.16
CA HIS A 139 -10.28 -2.73 9.42
C HIS A 139 -9.21 -1.66 9.21
N GLY A 140 -9.55 -0.41 9.46
CA GLY A 140 -8.70 0.77 9.31
C GLY A 140 -8.95 1.57 8.03
N GLY A 141 -9.42 2.81 8.19
CA GLY A 141 -9.62 3.83 7.14
C GLY A 141 -8.38 4.69 6.89
N GLY A 142 -7.18 4.18 7.17
CA GLY A 142 -5.95 4.84 6.77
C GLY A 142 -5.72 4.76 5.25
N PRO A 143 -4.72 5.48 4.69
CA PRO A 143 -4.52 5.55 3.24
C PRO A 143 -4.48 4.21 2.52
N ILE A 144 -3.87 3.18 3.11
CA ILE A 144 -3.82 1.84 2.49
C ILE A 144 -5.16 1.13 2.61
N GLY A 145 -5.85 1.24 3.75
CA GLY A 145 -7.19 0.65 3.92
C GLY A 145 -8.20 1.23 2.94
N LEU A 146 -8.17 2.56 2.73
CA LEU A 146 -9.02 3.24 1.74
C LEU A 146 -8.74 2.76 0.32
N ILE A 147 -7.47 2.64 -0.07
CA ILE A 147 -7.10 2.10 -1.39
C ILE A 147 -7.56 0.64 -1.54
N VAL A 148 -7.42 -0.19 -0.49
CA VAL A 148 -7.93 -1.57 -0.50
C VAL A 148 -9.43 -1.61 -0.68
N ALA A 149 -10.17 -0.76 0.03
CA ALA A 149 -11.62 -0.63 -0.10
C ALA A 149 -12.04 -0.22 -1.52
N ASN A 150 -11.36 0.79 -2.09
CA ASN A 150 -11.61 1.27 -3.44
C ASN A 150 -11.40 0.17 -4.51
N ILE A 151 -10.30 -0.58 -4.40
CA ILE A 151 -10.03 -1.72 -5.31
C ILE A 151 -11.05 -2.86 -5.10
N ALA A 152 -11.44 -3.17 -3.86
CA ALA A 152 -12.48 -4.18 -3.59
C ALA A 152 -13.81 -3.77 -4.21
N LYS A 153 -14.19 -2.49 -4.08
CA LYS A 153 -15.40 -1.93 -4.70
C LYS A 153 -15.37 -2.04 -6.22
N SER A 154 -14.25 -1.69 -6.84
CA SER A 154 -14.08 -1.79 -8.30
C SER A 154 -14.17 -3.23 -8.82
N ARG A 155 -13.97 -4.24 -7.95
CA ARG A 155 -14.17 -5.66 -8.24
C ARG A 155 -15.60 -6.16 -8.03
N GLY A 156 -16.53 -5.28 -7.64
CA GLY A 156 -17.93 -5.60 -7.46
C GLY A 156 -18.28 -6.17 -6.08
N ALA A 157 -17.43 -5.91 -5.08
CA ALA A 157 -17.71 -6.27 -3.70
C ALA A 157 -18.65 -5.24 -3.03
N THR A 158 -19.36 -5.68 -1.98
CA THR A 158 -19.96 -4.80 -0.98
C THR A 158 -18.91 -4.52 0.09
N VAL A 159 -18.60 -3.26 0.33
CA VAL A 159 -17.45 -2.86 1.14
C VAL A 159 -17.88 -2.16 2.43
N ILE A 160 -17.40 -2.69 3.56
CA ILE A 160 -17.52 -2.10 4.90
C ILE A 160 -16.14 -1.59 5.32
N VAL A 161 -16.04 -0.34 5.74
CA VAL A 161 -14.84 0.21 6.36
C VAL A 161 -15.11 0.50 7.83
N SER A 162 -14.28 -0.07 8.72
CA SER A 162 -14.31 0.16 10.15
C SER A 162 -13.14 1.05 10.57
N GLU A 163 -13.41 2.28 11.03
CA GLU A 163 -12.40 3.28 11.40
C GLU A 163 -12.93 4.17 12.54
N PRO A 164 -12.21 4.31 13.66
CA PRO A 164 -12.64 5.16 14.78
C PRO A 164 -12.48 6.66 14.53
N ASN A 165 -11.62 7.08 13.59
CA ASN A 165 -11.42 8.49 13.28
C ASN A 165 -12.47 8.99 12.28
N GLU A 166 -13.27 9.97 12.70
CA GLU A 166 -14.40 10.47 11.91
C GLU A 166 -14.01 11.07 10.55
N SER A 167 -12.88 11.77 10.47
CA SER A 167 -12.46 12.39 9.21
C SER A 167 -12.03 11.32 8.19
N ARG A 168 -11.38 10.25 8.63
CA ARG A 168 -11.02 9.11 7.77
C ARG A 168 -12.24 8.27 7.42
N LEU A 169 -13.18 8.15 8.35
CA LEU A 169 -14.43 7.43 8.13
C LEU A 169 -15.30 8.15 7.09
N ALA A 170 -15.35 9.48 7.13
CA ALA A 170 -16.04 10.28 6.12
C ALA A 170 -15.44 10.05 4.72
N MET A 171 -14.11 10.04 4.62
CA MET A 171 -13.39 9.78 3.36
C MET A 171 -13.67 8.38 2.79
N ALA A 172 -13.99 7.38 3.63
CA ALA A 172 -14.25 6.02 3.17
C ALA A 172 -15.38 5.93 2.14
N LYS A 173 -16.39 6.79 2.22
CA LYS A 173 -17.50 6.87 1.24
C LYS A 173 -17.00 7.27 -0.15
N ASP A 174 -16.13 8.26 -0.22
CA ASP A 174 -15.52 8.71 -1.48
C ASP A 174 -14.65 7.63 -2.12
N PHE A 175 -14.07 6.75 -1.28
CA PHE A 175 -13.33 5.56 -1.71
C PHE A 175 -14.21 4.34 -2.01
N GLY A 176 -15.51 4.51 -2.10
CA GLY A 176 -16.46 3.49 -2.55
C GLY A 176 -16.91 2.52 -1.45
N ALA A 177 -16.71 2.84 -0.16
CA ALA A 177 -17.31 2.06 0.91
C ALA A 177 -18.84 2.18 0.86
N ASP A 178 -19.55 1.06 0.84
CA ASP A 178 -20.99 1.01 0.93
C ASP A 178 -21.43 1.35 2.37
N TYR A 179 -20.60 0.94 3.34
CA TYR A 179 -20.84 1.19 4.76
C TYR A 179 -19.58 1.67 5.46
N SER A 180 -19.72 2.67 6.32
CA SER A 180 -18.64 3.27 7.11
C SER A 180 -19.05 3.23 8.57
N ILE A 181 -18.36 2.42 9.38
CA ILE A 181 -18.73 2.11 10.76
C ILE A 181 -17.67 2.62 11.72
N ASN A 182 -18.07 3.44 12.70
CA ASN A 182 -17.20 3.79 13.81
C ASN A 182 -17.36 2.76 14.94
N PRO A 183 -16.38 1.86 15.15
CA PRO A 183 -16.50 0.77 16.13
C PRO A 183 -16.50 1.24 17.59
N LEU A 184 -16.24 2.54 17.85
CA LEU A 184 -16.37 3.14 19.17
C LEU A 184 -17.79 3.63 19.46
N LYS A 185 -18.66 3.71 18.43
CA LYS A 185 -20.03 4.22 18.53
C LYS A 185 -21.08 3.18 18.15
N GLU A 186 -20.70 2.22 17.34
CA GLU A 186 -21.59 1.23 16.76
C GLU A 186 -21.04 -0.18 16.97
N ASP A 187 -21.93 -1.13 17.20
CA ASP A 187 -21.57 -2.55 17.31
C ASP A 187 -21.35 -3.12 15.89
N LEU A 188 -20.10 -3.27 15.53
CA LEU A 188 -19.70 -3.78 14.23
C LEU A 188 -20.14 -5.23 13.98
N ASP A 189 -20.11 -6.08 15.01
CA ASP A 189 -20.52 -7.49 14.88
C ASP A 189 -22.02 -7.62 14.68
N ALA A 190 -22.82 -6.85 15.42
CA ALA A 190 -24.25 -6.78 15.21
C ALA A 190 -24.60 -6.24 13.82
N PHE A 191 -23.83 -5.25 13.33
CA PHE A 191 -24.00 -4.73 11.98
C PHE A 191 -23.70 -5.78 10.91
N ILE A 192 -22.56 -6.49 11.02
CA ILE A 192 -22.20 -7.58 10.09
C ILE A 192 -23.26 -8.66 10.08
N ASN A 193 -23.67 -9.14 11.26
CA ASN A 193 -24.68 -10.18 11.38
C ASN A 193 -25.99 -9.78 10.69
N LYS A 194 -26.43 -8.54 10.87
CA LYS A 194 -27.65 -8.02 10.22
C LYS A 194 -27.50 -7.93 8.69
N LEU A 195 -26.34 -7.46 8.21
CA LEU A 195 -26.11 -7.28 6.78
C LEU A 195 -26.00 -8.61 6.03
N THR A 196 -25.47 -9.65 6.70
CA THR A 196 -25.15 -10.94 6.09
C THR A 196 -26.08 -12.08 6.53
N ASP A 197 -27.20 -11.76 7.16
CA ASP A 197 -28.14 -12.74 7.73
C ASP A 197 -27.45 -13.77 8.65
N GLY A 198 -26.42 -13.34 9.37
CA GLY A 198 -25.64 -14.14 10.30
C GLY A 198 -24.51 -14.97 9.67
N GLU A 199 -24.30 -14.94 8.36
CA GLU A 199 -23.24 -15.69 7.70
C GLU A 199 -21.82 -15.14 7.99
N GLY A 200 -21.70 -13.84 8.22
CA GLY A 200 -20.41 -13.13 8.33
C GLY A 200 -19.90 -12.63 6.97
N VAL A 201 -18.75 -11.91 7.00
CA VAL A 201 -18.14 -11.33 5.80
C VAL A 201 -17.26 -12.34 5.08
N ASN A 202 -17.12 -12.21 3.75
CA ASN A 202 -16.36 -13.17 2.94
C ASN A 202 -14.85 -12.89 2.97
N VAL A 203 -14.45 -11.61 3.07
CA VAL A 203 -13.04 -11.21 3.13
C VAL A 203 -12.84 -10.14 4.19
N ILE A 204 -11.81 -10.31 5.01
CA ILE A 204 -11.35 -9.26 5.94
C ILE A 204 -9.95 -8.82 5.55
N PHE A 205 -9.75 -7.51 5.44
CA PHE A 205 -8.43 -6.87 5.36
C PHE A 205 -8.11 -6.21 6.70
N GLU A 206 -7.08 -6.71 7.39
CA GLU A 206 -6.60 -6.07 8.61
C GLU A 206 -5.50 -5.05 8.24
N ALA A 207 -5.87 -3.77 8.15
CA ALA A 207 -5.02 -2.64 7.81
C ALA A 207 -4.85 -1.62 8.95
N ALA A 208 -5.43 -1.88 10.12
CA ALA A 208 -5.36 -1.01 11.29
C ALA A 208 -4.10 -1.25 12.14
N GLY A 209 -3.55 -2.46 12.13
CA GLY A 209 -2.41 -2.85 12.94
C GLY A 209 -2.77 -3.03 14.43
N VAL A 210 -3.98 -3.45 14.71
CA VAL A 210 -4.49 -3.69 16.05
C VAL A 210 -4.59 -5.20 16.29
N PRO A 211 -3.76 -5.79 17.17
CA PRO A 211 -3.74 -7.24 17.42
C PRO A 211 -5.09 -7.83 17.78
N ALA A 212 -5.90 -7.12 18.57
CA ALA A 212 -7.23 -7.58 18.95
C ALA A 212 -8.18 -7.75 17.79
N LEU A 213 -8.10 -6.89 16.74
CA LEU A 213 -8.92 -7.02 15.53
C LEU A 213 -8.53 -8.28 14.74
N LEU A 214 -7.24 -8.56 14.65
CA LEU A 214 -6.75 -9.75 13.97
C LEU A 214 -7.17 -11.04 14.70
N ALA A 215 -7.12 -11.03 16.03
CA ALA A 215 -7.56 -12.16 16.87
C ALA A 215 -9.08 -12.39 16.75
N HIS A 216 -9.85 -11.33 16.61
CA HIS A 216 -11.32 -11.38 16.51
C HIS A 216 -11.83 -11.72 15.09
N ALA A 217 -11.01 -11.47 14.06
CA ALA A 217 -11.43 -11.59 12.64
C ALA A 217 -12.03 -12.95 12.26
N THR A 218 -11.59 -14.05 12.90
CA THR A 218 -12.12 -15.40 12.62
C THR A 218 -13.60 -15.55 12.96
N SER A 219 -14.07 -14.83 13.98
CA SER A 219 -15.50 -14.85 14.36
C SER A 219 -16.38 -14.09 13.36
N GLN A 220 -15.85 -13.03 12.76
CA GLN A 220 -16.55 -12.17 11.80
C GLN A 220 -16.65 -12.77 10.39
N LEU A 221 -15.76 -13.72 10.07
CA LEU A 221 -15.74 -14.36 8.75
C LEU A 221 -16.87 -15.38 8.57
N SER A 222 -17.40 -15.43 7.36
CA SER A 222 -18.29 -16.51 6.88
C SER A 222 -17.51 -17.84 6.76
N PRO A 223 -18.20 -19.00 6.68
CA PRO A 223 -17.58 -20.22 6.19
C PRO A 223 -16.88 -19.99 4.85
N ALA A 224 -15.73 -20.64 4.65
CA ALA A 224 -14.81 -20.45 3.54
C ALA A 224 -14.25 -19.00 3.41
N GLY A 225 -14.36 -18.19 4.45
CA GLY A 225 -13.92 -16.80 4.48
C GLY A 225 -12.38 -16.65 4.45
N ARG A 226 -11.92 -15.47 4.09
CA ARG A 226 -10.51 -15.16 3.85
C ARG A 226 -10.08 -13.96 4.68
N LEU A 227 -9.04 -14.13 5.52
CA LEU A 227 -8.39 -13.06 6.27
C LEU A 227 -7.07 -12.68 5.61
N VAL A 228 -6.89 -11.43 5.28
CA VAL A 228 -5.63 -10.89 4.77
C VAL A 228 -5.00 -9.97 5.82
N ALA A 229 -3.95 -10.45 6.48
CA ALA A 229 -3.15 -9.68 7.40
C ALA A 229 -2.18 -8.79 6.63
N MET A 230 -2.32 -7.47 6.77
CA MET A 230 -1.52 -6.48 6.03
C MET A 230 -0.47 -5.81 6.90
N THR A 231 -0.58 -5.94 8.19
CA THR A 231 0.22 -5.19 9.16
C THR A 231 1.33 -6.06 9.75
N PHE A 232 2.38 -5.39 10.26
CA PHE A 232 3.53 -6.06 10.87
C PHE A 232 3.50 -5.83 12.38
N GLY A 233 3.15 -6.86 13.14
CA GLY A 233 3.27 -6.89 14.59
C GLY A 233 4.52 -7.66 15.03
N LYS A 234 5.09 -7.33 16.20
CA LYS A 234 6.16 -8.11 16.83
C LYS A 234 5.62 -9.18 17.78
N GLU A 235 4.45 -8.91 18.35
CA GLU A 235 3.85 -9.78 19.36
C GLU A 235 3.04 -10.91 18.71
N PRO A 236 3.11 -12.13 19.26
CA PRO A 236 2.24 -13.22 18.87
C PRO A 236 0.76 -12.85 19.07
N ILE A 237 -0.08 -13.21 18.10
CA ILE A 237 -1.52 -12.98 18.14
C ILE A 237 -2.20 -14.34 18.29
N PRO A 238 -3.07 -14.56 19.30
CA PRO A 238 -3.81 -15.80 19.43
C PRO A 238 -4.81 -15.94 18.28
N VAL A 239 -4.91 -17.14 17.73
CA VAL A 239 -5.89 -17.49 16.71
C VAL A 239 -6.77 -18.65 17.18
N ASN A 240 -8.06 -18.60 16.85
CA ASN A 240 -9.00 -19.65 17.21
C ASN A 240 -8.99 -20.79 16.18
N PHE A 241 -8.17 -21.82 16.44
CA PHE A 241 -8.06 -22.98 15.54
C PHE A 241 -9.39 -23.73 15.32
N LYS A 242 -10.29 -23.73 16.33
CA LYS A 242 -11.61 -24.37 16.19
C LYS A 242 -12.41 -23.65 15.10
N GLU A 243 -12.42 -22.32 15.09
CA GLU A 243 -13.13 -21.55 14.05
C GLU A 243 -12.48 -21.71 12.68
N ILE A 244 -11.14 -21.69 12.64
CA ILE A 244 -10.40 -21.88 11.37
C ILE A 244 -10.81 -23.20 10.73
N ASN A 245 -10.82 -24.30 11.50
CA ASN A 245 -11.16 -25.61 10.98
C ASN A 245 -12.65 -25.76 10.70
N ALA A 246 -13.53 -25.29 11.61
CA ALA A 246 -14.96 -25.42 11.45
C ALA A 246 -15.54 -24.64 10.27
N LYS A 247 -14.91 -23.51 9.92
CA LYS A 247 -15.31 -22.66 8.81
C LYS A 247 -14.43 -22.83 7.55
N GLU A 248 -13.43 -23.70 7.56
CA GLU A 248 -12.40 -23.83 6.49
C GLU A 248 -11.79 -22.48 6.08
N LEU A 249 -11.39 -21.66 7.07
CA LEU A 249 -10.89 -20.31 6.82
C LEU A 249 -9.52 -20.31 6.15
N THR A 250 -9.29 -19.36 5.27
CA THR A 250 -7.98 -19.07 4.70
C THR A 250 -7.36 -17.84 5.35
N ILE A 251 -6.23 -17.99 6.05
CA ILE A 251 -5.49 -16.88 6.65
C ILE A 251 -4.24 -16.61 5.82
N LEU A 252 -4.12 -15.37 5.35
CA LEU A 252 -3.13 -14.95 4.36
C LEU A 252 -2.34 -13.73 4.85
N GLY A 253 -1.02 -13.76 4.65
CA GLY A 253 -0.20 -12.55 4.72
C GLY A 253 -0.09 -11.86 3.36
N THR A 254 0.09 -10.55 3.36
CA THR A 254 0.46 -9.77 2.17
C THR A 254 1.63 -8.84 2.51
N ARG A 255 2.48 -8.59 1.52
CA ARG A 255 3.63 -7.71 1.66
C ARG A 255 3.99 -7.08 0.32
N HIS A 256 4.23 -5.75 0.28
CA HIS A 256 4.60 -5.05 -0.95
C HIS A 256 3.67 -5.42 -2.12
N GLN A 257 4.24 -5.56 -3.31
CA GLN A 257 3.51 -5.97 -4.51
C GLN A 257 4.44 -6.77 -5.46
N TYR A 258 3.84 -7.56 -6.34
CA TYR A 258 4.56 -8.20 -7.42
C TYR A 258 3.76 -8.10 -8.71
N GLN A 259 4.39 -7.59 -9.77
CA GLN A 259 3.80 -7.42 -11.11
C GLN A 259 2.46 -6.65 -11.16
N LYS A 260 2.21 -5.75 -10.17
CA LYS A 260 0.98 -4.95 -10.14
C LYS A 260 1.12 -3.60 -10.87
N PHE A 261 2.34 -3.16 -11.19
CA PHE A 261 2.54 -1.91 -11.93
C PHE A 261 1.90 -1.90 -13.32
N PRO A 262 2.00 -2.96 -14.17
CA PRO A 262 1.33 -2.98 -15.45
C PRO A 262 -0.20 -2.83 -15.37
N GLU A 263 -0.81 -3.29 -14.28
CA GLU A 263 -2.24 -3.17 -14.02
C GLU A 263 -2.55 -1.76 -13.51
N VAL A 264 -1.82 -1.29 -12.49
CA VAL A 264 -2.11 0.00 -11.86
C VAL A 264 -1.97 1.19 -12.81
N VAL A 265 -0.98 1.21 -13.70
CA VAL A 265 -0.82 2.32 -14.65
C VAL A 265 -1.99 2.43 -15.64
N LYS A 266 -2.76 1.37 -15.82
CA LYS A 266 -3.95 1.34 -16.67
C LYS A 266 -5.20 1.79 -15.93
N ILE A 267 -5.37 1.35 -14.67
CA ILE A 267 -6.60 1.62 -13.91
C ILE A 267 -6.55 2.94 -13.14
N LEU A 268 -5.36 3.39 -12.71
CA LEU A 268 -5.24 4.60 -11.88
C LEU A 268 -5.88 5.86 -12.50
N PRO A 269 -5.88 6.06 -13.83
CA PRO A 269 -6.61 7.16 -14.46
C PRO A 269 -8.11 7.19 -14.16
N ASP A 270 -8.71 6.05 -13.82
CA ASP A 270 -10.13 5.94 -13.47
C ASP A 270 -10.39 6.26 -11.98
N HIS A 271 -9.32 6.47 -11.19
CA HIS A 271 -9.34 6.70 -9.74
C HIS A 271 -8.68 8.04 -9.34
N LEU A 272 -8.62 9.00 -10.27
CA LEU A 272 -7.90 10.26 -10.00
C LEU A 272 -8.55 11.12 -8.91
N LYS A 273 -9.87 11.05 -8.75
CA LYS A 273 -10.57 11.73 -7.65
C LYS A 273 -10.02 11.25 -6.31
N GLU A 274 -9.97 9.95 -6.10
CA GLU A 274 -9.48 9.32 -4.87
C GLU A 274 -7.97 9.56 -4.67
N VAL A 275 -7.21 9.55 -5.75
CA VAL A 275 -5.77 9.88 -5.74
C VAL A 275 -5.53 11.32 -5.26
N ASP A 276 -6.28 12.27 -5.77
CA ASP A 276 -6.15 13.68 -5.41
C ASP A 276 -6.63 13.91 -3.97
N GLU A 277 -7.70 13.26 -3.55
CA GLU A 277 -8.24 13.37 -2.20
C GLU A 277 -7.30 12.80 -1.13
N ILE A 278 -6.67 11.65 -1.39
CA ILE A 278 -5.73 11.02 -0.45
C ILE A 278 -4.37 11.73 -0.43
N THR A 279 -4.04 12.50 -1.48
CA THR A 279 -2.81 13.30 -1.57
C THR A 279 -2.99 14.62 -0.84
N THR A 280 -2.93 14.60 0.48
CA THR A 280 -3.26 15.74 1.33
C THR A 280 -2.19 16.84 1.35
N HIS A 281 -0.93 16.49 1.12
CA HIS A 281 0.19 17.42 1.22
C HIS A 281 1.20 17.20 0.10
N VAL A 282 1.71 18.31 -0.44
CA VAL A 282 2.78 18.32 -1.44
C VAL A 282 3.86 19.30 -0.98
N PHE A 283 5.09 18.81 -0.84
CA PHE A 283 6.24 19.61 -0.47
C PHE A 283 7.30 19.60 -1.58
N LYS A 284 8.16 20.61 -1.59
CA LYS A 284 9.41 20.53 -2.37
C LYS A 284 10.38 19.55 -1.70
N ALA A 285 11.26 18.94 -2.47
CA ALA A 285 12.25 18.01 -1.93
C ALA A 285 13.15 18.63 -0.86
N GLU A 286 13.44 19.94 -0.96
CA GLU A 286 14.22 20.70 0.02
C GLU A 286 13.51 20.79 1.38
N ASP A 287 12.18 20.73 1.39
CA ASP A 287 11.33 20.77 2.60
C ASP A 287 11.06 19.36 3.16
N PHE A 288 11.86 18.35 2.81
CA PHE A 288 11.62 16.95 3.21
C PHE A 288 11.39 16.77 4.71
N GLN A 289 12.12 17.53 5.56
CA GLN A 289 11.96 17.44 7.01
C GLN A 289 10.54 17.84 7.43
N LYS A 290 9.98 18.92 6.88
CA LYS A 290 8.59 19.32 7.16
C LYS A 290 7.60 18.25 6.71
N ALA A 291 7.86 17.60 5.58
CA ALA A 291 7.03 16.50 5.09
C ALA A 291 7.02 15.32 6.06
N PHE A 292 8.18 14.94 6.63
CA PHE A 292 8.27 13.90 7.64
C PHE A 292 7.60 14.30 8.96
N ASP A 293 7.80 15.53 9.41
CA ASP A 293 7.17 16.06 10.63
C ASP A 293 5.63 16.05 10.49
N THR A 294 5.12 16.46 9.32
CA THR A 294 3.69 16.40 8.99
C THR A 294 3.15 14.96 9.06
N LEU A 295 3.90 13.99 8.54
CA LEU A 295 3.50 12.58 8.61
C LEU A 295 3.56 12.02 10.03
N ALA A 296 4.50 12.48 10.86
CA ALA A 296 4.66 12.04 12.24
C ALA A 296 3.57 12.60 13.16
N ASP A 297 3.06 13.79 12.86
CA ASP A 297 1.98 14.42 13.61
C ASP A 297 0.63 13.74 13.29
N ARG A 298 0.07 13.06 14.29
CA ARG A 298 -1.23 12.39 14.18
C ARG A 298 -2.42 13.35 13.96
N ASN A 299 -2.24 14.61 14.30
CA ASN A 299 -3.27 15.64 14.19
C ASN A 299 -3.17 16.45 12.89
N SER A 300 -2.14 16.21 12.08
CA SER A 300 -1.92 16.92 10.81
C SER A 300 -2.99 16.65 9.74
N GLY A 301 -3.79 15.61 9.90
CA GLY A 301 -4.71 15.15 8.86
C GLY A 301 -4.00 14.52 7.65
N ALA A 302 -2.70 14.24 7.75
CA ALA A 302 -1.94 13.70 6.63
C ALA A 302 -2.44 12.33 6.19
N GLY A 303 -2.85 12.24 4.92
CA GLY A 303 -3.07 11.01 4.16
C GLY A 303 -1.78 10.58 3.48
N LYS A 304 -1.62 10.92 2.21
CA LYS A 304 -0.36 10.77 1.45
C LYS A 304 0.33 12.12 1.31
N VAL A 305 1.64 12.10 1.50
CA VAL A 305 2.51 13.27 1.34
C VAL A 305 3.44 13.02 0.15
N VAL A 306 3.47 13.95 -0.78
CA VAL A 306 4.26 13.87 -2.02
C VAL A 306 5.40 14.87 -1.97
N LEU A 307 6.61 14.45 -2.33
CA LEU A 307 7.75 15.34 -2.57
C LEU A 307 7.91 15.62 -4.06
N THR A 308 8.19 16.89 -4.39
CA THR A 308 8.45 17.33 -5.77
C THR A 308 9.92 17.71 -5.92
N PHE A 309 10.57 17.19 -6.95
CA PHE A 309 11.93 17.56 -7.34
C PHE A 309 11.85 18.55 -8.51
N ALA A 310 12.62 19.65 -8.43
CA ALA A 310 12.70 20.66 -9.48
C ALA A 310 13.44 20.14 -10.73
#